data_f9664394192486a5243c7b2dcba98f8e
#
_entry.id   f9664394192486a5243c7b2dcba98f8e
#
_cell.length_a   1.000
_cell.length_b   1.000
_cell.length_c   1.000
_cell.angle_alpha   90.00
_cell.angle_beta   90.00
_cell.angle_gamma   90.00
#
_symmetry.space_group_name_H-M   'P 1'
#
loop_
_entity.id
_entity.type
_entity.pdbx_description
1 polymer ?
#
loop_
_entity_poly.entity_id
_entity_poly.type
_entity_poly.pdbx_seq_one_letter_code
_entity_poly.pdbx_strand_id
1 'polypeptide(L)'
;EGHGGFVIGSEMSRGVKDILVENCTFVGTDVGVRMKSALGRGGVVENITLRNIHMSEIKGEAVILTMSYVLNSLNRNETIAMENEEDIPYFRDLSMENIEVTGCRQFTKIEPLQGRPETIRNVVVNGQKLA
;
A
#
# COMPACT_ATOMS: atom_id res chain seq x y z
N GLU A 1 16.02 -8.52 7.54
CA GLU A 1 15.00 -9.44 7.07
C GLU A 1 13.70 -9.21 7.79
N GLY A 2 12.61 -9.31 7.07
CA GLY A 2 11.29 -9.18 7.63
C GLY A 2 10.27 -9.25 6.53
N HIS A 3 9.00 -9.08 6.91
CA HIS A 3 7.93 -9.17 5.93
C HIS A 3 7.82 -7.92 5.06
N GLY A 4 8.35 -6.81 5.50
CA GLY A 4 8.35 -5.60 4.70
C GLY A 4 9.36 -4.59 5.21
N GLY A 5 9.85 -3.74 4.31
CA GLY A 5 10.74 -2.66 4.70
C GLY A 5 9.98 -1.52 5.35
N PHE A 6 8.86 -1.13 4.75
CA PHE A 6 7.95 -0.12 5.29
C PHE A 6 6.53 -0.63 5.14
N VAL A 7 5.80 -0.74 6.23
CA VAL A 7 4.48 -1.37 6.24
C VAL A 7 3.46 -0.46 6.93
N ILE A 8 2.31 -0.27 6.29
CA ILE A 8 1.15 0.39 6.87
C ILE A 8 -0.03 -0.57 6.75
N GLY A 9 -0.74 -0.74 7.84
CA GLY A 9 -1.94 -1.56 7.91
C GLY A 9 -1.63 -2.97 8.34
N SER A 10 -2.61 -3.81 8.39
CA SER A 10 -4.01 -3.65 7.95
C SER A 10 -4.87 -2.81 8.90
N GLU A 11 -4.45 -2.59 10.13
CA GLU A 11 -5.21 -1.82 11.11
C GLU A 11 -4.83 -0.35 11.01
N MET A 12 -5.70 0.45 10.40
CA MET A 12 -5.44 1.87 10.18
C MET A 12 -6.72 2.69 10.25
N SER A 13 -7.65 2.27 11.10
CA SER A 13 -8.98 2.87 11.17
C SER A 13 -8.95 4.36 11.55
N ARG A 14 -7.88 4.82 12.19
CA ARG A 14 -7.73 6.23 12.55
C ARG A 14 -7.01 7.05 11.48
N GLY A 15 -6.60 6.38 10.41
CA GLY A 15 -5.86 7.05 9.33
C GLY A 15 -4.38 7.21 9.64
N VAL A 16 -3.63 7.48 8.57
CA VAL A 16 -2.19 7.73 8.63
C VAL A 16 -1.91 8.82 7.62
N LYS A 17 -1.23 9.88 8.03
CA LYS A 17 -0.94 10.97 7.09
C LYS A 17 0.35 11.70 7.44
N ASP A 18 0.86 12.42 6.44
CA ASP A 18 2.00 13.32 6.59
C ASP A 18 3.24 12.61 7.09
N ILE A 19 3.60 11.52 6.41
CA ILE A 19 4.79 10.74 6.75
C ILE A 19 5.84 10.91 5.67
N LEU A 20 7.07 11.12 6.11
CA LEU A 20 8.23 11.16 5.22
C LEU A 20 9.20 10.06 5.64
N VAL A 21 9.53 9.19 4.69
CA VAL A 21 10.54 8.15 4.87
C VAL A 21 11.63 8.40 3.85
N GLU A 22 12.86 8.58 4.27
CA GLU A 22 13.94 8.84 3.32
C GLU A 22 15.26 8.22 3.73
N ASN A 23 16.09 7.99 2.72
CA ASN A 23 17.46 7.53 2.91
C ASN A 23 17.52 6.18 3.63
N CYS A 24 16.72 5.23 3.16
CA CYS A 24 16.64 3.90 3.75
C CYS A 24 17.10 2.82 2.77
N THR A 25 17.52 1.70 3.31
CA THR A 25 17.90 0.53 2.53
C THR A 25 17.17 -0.69 3.05
N PHE A 26 16.49 -1.40 2.16
CA PHE A 26 15.78 -2.64 2.50
C PHE A 26 16.45 -3.81 1.79
N VAL A 27 16.86 -4.82 2.53
CA VAL A 27 17.58 -5.97 1.97
C VAL A 27 16.94 -7.26 2.46
N GLY A 28 16.57 -8.11 1.53
CA GLY A 28 16.12 -9.47 1.87
C GLY A 28 14.73 -9.54 2.47
N THR A 29 13.92 -8.49 2.35
CA THR A 29 12.55 -8.52 2.87
C THR A 29 11.61 -9.17 1.86
N ASP A 30 10.44 -9.60 2.31
CA ASP A 30 9.45 -10.19 1.41
C ASP A 30 8.92 -9.15 0.44
N VAL A 31 8.66 -7.95 0.92
CA VAL A 31 8.25 -6.81 0.10
C VAL A 31 9.02 -5.59 0.55
N GLY A 32 9.12 -4.59 -0.33
CA GLY A 32 9.78 -3.34 0.04
C GLY A 32 8.82 -2.42 0.79
N VAL A 33 7.80 -1.96 0.11
CA VAL A 33 6.76 -1.08 0.67
C VAL A 33 5.44 -1.82 0.60
N ARG A 34 4.74 -1.88 1.71
CA ARG A 34 3.46 -2.57 1.77
C ARG A 34 2.44 -1.72 2.49
N MET A 35 1.33 -1.46 1.82
CA MET A 35 0.17 -0.84 2.44
C MET A 35 -1.02 -1.73 2.19
N LYS A 36 -1.72 -2.10 3.25
CA LYS A 36 -2.83 -3.03 3.11
C LYS A 36 -4.00 -2.63 3.99
N SER A 37 -5.18 -2.84 3.48
CA SER A 37 -6.41 -2.64 4.23
C SER A 37 -7.51 -3.52 3.62
N ALA A 38 -8.73 -3.32 4.08
CA ALA A 38 -9.89 -4.07 3.61
C ALA A 38 -11.16 -3.29 3.93
N LEU A 39 -12.23 -3.64 3.23
CA LEU A 39 -13.53 -3.08 3.54
C LEU A 39 -13.87 -3.38 5.01
N GLY A 40 -14.44 -2.41 5.70
CA GLY A 40 -14.73 -2.54 7.12
C GLY A 40 -13.67 -1.96 8.02
N ARG A 41 -12.45 -1.77 7.50
CA ARG A 41 -11.36 -1.19 8.29
C ARG A 41 -11.39 0.33 8.30
N GLY A 42 -11.84 0.94 7.19
CA GLY A 42 -11.86 2.38 7.07
C GLY A 42 -10.48 3.00 7.12
N GLY A 43 -10.46 4.30 7.42
CA GLY A 43 -9.22 5.04 7.53
C GLY A 43 -8.67 5.52 6.19
N VAL A 44 -7.89 6.58 6.24
CA VAL A 44 -7.28 7.16 5.05
C VAL A 44 -5.77 7.23 5.26
N VAL A 45 -5.03 6.69 4.30
CA VAL A 45 -3.58 6.87 4.24
C VAL A 45 -3.33 7.91 3.18
N GLU A 46 -2.77 9.05 3.56
CA GLU A 46 -2.55 10.12 2.61
C GLU A 46 -1.29 10.92 2.91
N ASN A 47 -0.78 11.56 1.87
CA ASN A 47 0.39 12.41 1.94
C ASN A 47 1.58 11.67 2.54
N ILE A 48 1.90 10.55 1.92
CA ILE A 48 3.05 9.73 2.31
C ILE A 48 4.12 9.90 1.25
N THR A 49 5.31 10.26 1.67
CA THR A 49 6.44 10.45 0.78
C THR A 49 7.57 9.50 1.18
N LEU A 50 8.03 8.72 0.22
CA LEU A 50 9.21 7.90 0.38
C LEU A 50 10.22 8.35 -0.68
N ARG A 51 11.47 8.58 -0.27
CA ARG A 51 12.49 8.97 -1.24
C ARG A 51 13.86 8.50 -0.84
N ASN A 52 14.69 8.29 -1.86
CA ASN A 52 16.05 7.80 -1.69
C ASN A 52 16.03 6.46 -0.96
N ILE A 53 15.27 5.52 -1.49
CA ILE A 53 15.14 4.18 -0.93
C ILE A 53 15.84 3.20 -1.86
N HIS A 54 16.74 2.42 -1.32
CA HIS A 54 17.41 1.36 -2.09
C HIS A 54 16.90 0.01 -1.60
N MET A 55 16.45 -0.80 -2.53
CA MET A 55 15.94 -2.13 -2.22
C MET A 55 16.72 -3.19 -2.97
N SER A 56 17.07 -4.27 -2.29
CA SER A 56 17.75 -5.39 -2.95
C SER A 56 17.26 -6.70 -2.37
N GLU A 57 17.30 -7.73 -3.20
CA GLU A 57 16.91 -9.08 -2.81
C GLU A 57 15.50 -9.13 -2.22
N ILE A 58 14.58 -8.39 -2.84
CA ILE A 58 13.19 -8.40 -2.45
C ILE A 58 12.53 -9.65 -3.03
N LYS A 59 11.94 -10.47 -2.19
CA LYS A 59 11.41 -11.77 -2.62
C LYS A 59 10.16 -11.66 -3.46
N GLY A 60 9.34 -10.67 -3.19
CA GLY A 60 8.09 -10.43 -3.92
C GLY A 60 8.08 -9.09 -4.60
N GLU A 61 7.15 -8.25 -4.23
CA GLU A 61 6.96 -6.95 -4.83
C GLU A 61 7.79 -5.88 -4.14
N ALA A 62 8.34 -4.96 -4.92
CA ALA A 62 9.00 -3.79 -4.33
C ALA A 62 7.96 -2.88 -3.68
N VAL A 63 6.82 -2.68 -4.33
CA VAL A 63 5.72 -1.87 -3.80
C VAL A 63 4.41 -2.63 -3.97
N ILE A 64 3.70 -2.83 -2.89
CA ILE A 64 2.36 -3.44 -2.95
C ILE A 64 1.37 -2.59 -2.15
N LEU A 65 0.30 -2.18 -2.82
CA LEU A 65 -0.82 -1.45 -2.24
C LEU A 65 -2.05 -2.30 -2.47
N THR A 66 -2.65 -2.81 -1.42
CA THR A 66 -3.76 -3.73 -1.59
C THR A 66 -4.91 -3.43 -0.63
N MET A 67 -6.11 -3.42 -1.21
CA MET A 67 -7.38 -3.39 -0.49
C MET A 67 -8.06 -4.76 -0.55
N SER A 68 -7.38 -5.72 -1.17
CA SER A 68 -7.95 -7.06 -1.39
C SER A 68 -7.75 -7.98 -0.20
N TYR A 69 -7.19 -7.47 0.89
CA TYR A 69 -7.05 -8.24 2.11
C TYR A 69 -8.44 -8.55 2.65
N VAL A 70 -8.79 -9.82 2.66
CA VAL A 70 -10.12 -10.26 3.05
C VAL A 70 -10.10 -10.74 4.50
N LEU A 71 -11.01 -10.22 5.30
CA LEU A 71 -11.18 -10.70 6.65
C LEU A 71 -11.84 -12.07 6.59
N ASN A 72 -11.28 -13.04 7.30
CA ASN A 72 -11.75 -14.41 7.23
C ASN A 72 -13.22 -14.59 7.60
N SER A 73 -13.75 -13.69 8.39
CA SER A 73 -15.11 -13.77 8.88
C SER A 73 -16.16 -13.20 7.92
N LEU A 74 -15.72 -12.60 6.80
CA LEU A 74 -16.63 -11.98 5.87
C LEU A 74 -16.66 -12.75 4.55
N ASN A 75 -17.84 -12.97 4.02
CA ASN A 75 -17.94 -13.50 2.68
C ASN A 75 -18.00 -12.33 1.68
N ARG A 76 -17.81 -12.62 0.41
CA ARG A 76 -17.72 -11.58 -0.62
C ARG A 76 -18.98 -10.76 -0.77
N ASN A 77 -20.12 -11.42 -0.66
CA ASN A 77 -21.37 -10.70 -0.85
C ASN A 77 -21.60 -9.69 0.26
N GLU A 78 -21.29 -10.05 1.48
CA GLU A 78 -21.41 -9.14 2.60
C GLU A 78 -20.46 -7.95 2.43
N THR A 79 -19.25 -8.22 1.97
CA THR A 79 -18.26 -7.17 1.77
C THR A 79 -18.72 -6.15 0.75
N ILE A 80 -19.29 -6.62 -0.35
CA ILE A 80 -19.75 -5.74 -1.42
C ILE A 80 -20.95 -4.92 -0.99
N ALA A 81 -21.79 -5.47 -0.14
CA ALA A 81 -23.01 -4.83 0.31
C ALA A 81 -22.78 -3.74 1.36
N MET A 82 -21.57 -3.65 1.89
CA MET A 82 -21.24 -2.64 2.89
C MET A 82 -21.19 -1.27 2.25
N GLU A 83 -22.02 -0.36 2.71
CA GLU A 83 -22.13 0.97 2.11
C GLU A 83 -21.76 2.12 3.04
N ASN A 84 -21.36 1.81 4.26
CA ASN A 84 -20.98 2.84 5.20
C ASN A 84 -19.65 3.44 4.81
N GLU A 85 -19.65 4.73 4.52
CA GLU A 85 -18.44 5.42 4.05
C GLU A 85 -17.29 5.34 5.05
N GLU A 86 -17.60 5.28 6.33
CA GLU A 86 -16.57 5.14 7.37
C GLU A 86 -15.81 3.84 7.28
N ASP A 87 -16.39 2.83 6.66
CA ASP A 87 -15.75 1.51 6.55
C ASP A 87 -14.91 1.35 5.31
N ILE A 88 -14.90 2.35 4.44
CA ILE A 88 -14.16 2.31 3.18
C ILE A 88 -12.77 2.91 3.38
N PRO A 89 -11.71 2.12 3.18
CA PRO A 89 -10.36 2.65 3.29
C PRO A 89 -9.94 3.38 2.01
N TYR A 90 -8.99 4.30 2.14
CA TYR A 90 -8.43 5.01 0.99
C TYR A 90 -6.92 5.11 1.15
N PHE A 91 -6.19 4.90 0.05
CA PHE A 91 -4.78 5.25 -0.06
C PHE A 91 -4.68 6.33 -1.14
N ARG A 92 -4.18 7.50 -0.78
CA ARG A 92 -4.09 8.59 -1.75
C ARG A 92 -2.92 9.53 -1.47
N ASP A 93 -2.48 10.21 -2.52
CA ASP A 93 -1.40 11.18 -2.44
C ASP A 93 -0.12 10.55 -1.92
N LEU A 94 0.28 9.46 -2.58
CA LEU A 94 1.48 8.72 -2.25
C LEU A 94 2.56 9.04 -3.28
N SER A 95 3.70 9.52 -2.82
CA SER A 95 4.80 9.90 -3.69
C SER A 95 6.04 9.10 -3.30
N MET A 96 6.63 8.43 -4.28
CA MET A 96 7.85 7.65 -4.08
C MET A 96 8.86 8.10 -5.09
N GLU A 97 9.96 8.69 -4.62
CA GLU A 97 10.98 9.30 -5.47
C GLU A 97 12.32 8.62 -5.27
N ASN A 98 13.04 8.45 -6.36
CA ASN A 98 14.36 7.83 -6.34
C ASN A 98 14.35 6.50 -5.61
N ILE A 99 13.47 5.62 -6.06
CA ILE A 99 13.35 4.26 -5.53
C ILE A 99 14.17 3.36 -6.46
N GLU A 100 15.27 2.83 -5.94
CA GLU A 100 16.15 1.93 -6.70
C GLU A 100 15.96 0.52 -6.22
N VAL A 101 15.70 -0.39 -7.16
CA VAL A 101 15.46 -1.79 -6.83
C VAL A 101 16.41 -2.67 -7.64
N THR A 102 17.22 -3.45 -6.95
CA THR A 102 18.17 -4.35 -7.60
C THR A 102 17.83 -5.81 -7.31
N GLY A 103 16.59 -6.18 -7.60
CA GLY A 103 16.16 -7.57 -7.45
C GLY A 103 14.81 -7.66 -6.75
N CYS A 104 13.81 -7.98 -7.54
CA CYS A 104 12.47 -8.25 -7.01
C CYS A 104 11.74 -9.12 -8.03
N ARG A 105 10.68 -9.77 -7.59
CA ARG A 105 9.88 -10.56 -8.51
C ARG A 105 8.99 -9.66 -9.37
N GLN A 106 8.45 -8.62 -8.79
CA GLN A 106 7.57 -7.69 -9.47
C GLN A 106 7.75 -6.33 -8.83
N PHE A 107 7.82 -5.27 -9.66
CA PHE A 107 8.07 -3.94 -9.10
C PHE A 107 6.87 -3.45 -8.30
N THR A 108 5.69 -3.46 -8.91
CA THR A 108 4.50 -2.91 -8.24
C THR A 108 3.33 -3.86 -8.36
N LYS A 109 2.45 -3.80 -7.35
CA LYS A 109 1.17 -4.48 -7.38
C LYS A 109 0.15 -3.57 -6.71
N ILE A 110 -0.85 -3.15 -7.47
CA ILE A 110 -1.85 -2.20 -7.00
C ILE A 110 -3.22 -2.86 -7.10
N GLU A 111 -3.87 -3.04 -5.96
CA GLU A 111 -5.17 -3.71 -5.90
C GLU A 111 -6.16 -2.86 -5.12
N PRO A 112 -6.90 -1.99 -5.80
CA PRO A 112 -7.94 -1.20 -5.11
C PRO A 112 -9.10 -2.07 -4.66
N LEU A 113 -9.96 -1.50 -3.85
CA LEU A 113 -11.15 -2.20 -3.39
C LEU A 113 -12.01 -2.58 -4.60
N GLN A 114 -12.52 -3.79 -4.60
CA GLN A 114 -13.31 -4.30 -5.72
C GLN A 114 -14.50 -3.40 -6.00
N GLY A 115 -14.62 -2.96 -7.25
CA GLY A 115 -15.68 -2.04 -7.66
C GLY A 115 -15.44 -0.59 -7.26
N ARG A 116 -14.31 -0.29 -6.64
CA ARG A 116 -14.00 1.04 -6.16
C ARG A 116 -12.55 1.42 -6.50
N PRO A 117 -12.24 1.65 -7.78
CA PRO A 117 -10.84 1.97 -8.15
C PRO A 117 -10.33 3.26 -7.51
N GLU A 118 -11.22 4.18 -7.16
CA GLU A 118 -10.82 5.45 -6.54
C GLU A 118 -10.26 5.28 -5.13
N THR A 119 -10.35 4.09 -4.54
CA THR A 119 -9.81 3.86 -3.19
C THR A 119 -8.28 3.90 -3.17
N ILE A 120 -7.64 3.74 -4.32
CA ILE A 120 -6.19 3.96 -4.44
C ILE A 120 -6.01 4.97 -5.57
N ARG A 121 -5.54 6.16 -5.24
CA ARG A 121 -5.41 7.23 -6.24
C ARG A 121 -4.24 8.14 -5.95
N ASN A 122 -3.79 8.80 -7.00
CA ASN A 122 -2.69 9.74 -6.96
C ASN A 122 -1.45 9.11 -6.34
N VAL A 123 -1.03 8.01 -6.94
CA VAL A 123 0.15 7.26 -6.52
C VAL A 123 1.19 7.42 -7.63
N VAL A 124 2.34 7.98 -7.28
CA VAL A 124 3.42 8.25 -8.23
C VAL A 124 4.69 7.59 -7.72
N VAL A 125 5.33 6.81 -8.57
CA VAL A 125 6.60 6.16 -8.25
C VAL A 125 7.61 6.53 -9.34
N ASN A 126 8.70 7.14 -8.93
CA ASN A 126 9.77 7.58 -9.83
C ASN A 126 9.23 8.40 -11.01
N GLY A 127 8.26 9.27 -10.73
CA GLY A 127 7.67 10.13 -11.74
C GLY A 127 6.56 9.49 -12.56
N GLN A 128 6.30 8.21 -12.36
CA GLN A 128 5.26 7.49 -13.10
C GLN A 128 4.00 7.33 -12.24
N LYS A 129 2.89 7.79 -12.76
CA LYS A 129 1.62 7.66 -12.06
C LYS A 129 1.08 6.25 -12.21
N LEU A 130 0.86 5.58 -11.10
CA LEU A 130 0.36 4.20 -11.07
C LEU A 130 -1.15 4.12 -10.82
N ALA A 131 -1.71 5.14 -10.21
CA ALA A 131 -3.13 5.15 -9.93
C ALA A 131 -3.66 6.58 -9.83
#